data_0fba7d28598f4f9599e828ef6d1be001
#
_entry.id   0fba7d28598f4f9599e828ef6d1be001
#
_cell.length_a   1.000
_cell.length_b   1.000
_cell.length_c   1.000
_cell.angle_alpha   90.00
_cell.angle_beta   90.00
_cell.angle_gamma   90.00
#
_symmetry.space_group_name_H-M   'P 1'
#
loop_
_entity.id
_entity.type
_entity.pdbx_description
1 polymer ?
#
loop_
_entity_poly.entity_id
_entity_poly.type
_entity_poly.pdbx_seq_one_letter_code
_entity_poly.pdbx_strand_id
1 'polypeptide(L)'
;MTYIRRHAETTVEELAKMFGAILVAGPRQVGKTTMLQRMTEGFNYVTLDDIIIRAGAREQSGTFFKDNPPPVFVEEIQKAPELFPQIKMLIDRDHRKGQFFMCGSQQFQMMKGVSESLSGRIGLVTLLGFSLRERYGIACELPFLPTEEYFTVRKKHLAEVSYDDVWNSIHRGSMPELCENPNFDWQMFYGAYVRTYIERDVRDLSEVGDTVKFARFMTAAAASTGQLVNLASMARDVGVSQPTAERWLSILVASNIVYLLRPYSNNITKRAIKTPKLYFLDTGLAAYLTRWTSANVLKSGAMAGAFFESFVISEIIKSYYNKGIIDPPLYFYRDKDMNEIDLLIEENGTLYPLEMKKHADPQKKDMDAFDLLDKIPGVRRGPGGMICLYDRLVSLKGSDRVIPINYL
;
A
#
# COMPACT_ATOMS: atom_id res chain seq x y z
N MET A 1 -25.01 1.53 6.05
CA MET A 1 -23.61 1.85 6.33
C MET A 1 -23.31 3.24 5.79
N THR A 2 -22.63 4.08 6.55
CA THR A 2 -22.24 5.42 6.10
C THR A 2 -20.92 5.27 5.32
N TYR A 3 -20.88 5.72 4.07
CA TYR A 3 -19.67 5.66 3.26
C TYR A 3 -18.53 6.49 3.89
N ILE A 4 -17.38 5.89 4.07
CA ILE A 4 -16.17 6.58 4.47
C ILE A 4 -15.47 7.09 3.21
N ARG A 5 -15.37 8.42 3.08
CA ARG A 5 -14.72 9.06 1.93
C ARG A 5 -13.25 8.65 1.84
N ARG A 6 -12.82 8.25 0.63
CA ARG A 6 -11.44 7.88 0.39
C ARG A 6 -10.59 9.11 0.06
N HIS A 7 -9.40 9.18 0.62
CA HIS A 7 -8.47 10.28 0.30
C HIS A 7 -8.06 10.27 -1.17
N ALA A 8 -7.97 9.09 -1.77
CA ALA A 8 -7.66 8.92 -3.19
C ALA A 8 -8.69 9.54 -4.14
N GLU A 9 -9.93 9.83 -3.70
CA GLU A 9 -10.95 10.46 -4.55
C GLU A 9 -10.47 11.82 -5.09
N THR A 10 -9.88 12.66 -4.26
CA THR A 10 -9.33 13.95 -4.69
C THR A 10 -8.27 13.78 -5.77
N THR A 11 -7.39 12.82 -5.61
CA THR A 11 -6.35 12.52 -6.61
C THR A 11 -6.95 11.97 -7.91
N VAL A 12 -7.97 11.12 -7.83
CA VAL A 12 -8.71 10.63 -9.00
C VAL A 12 -9.37 11.79 -9.74
N GLU A 13 -10.01 12.75 -9.03
CA GLU A 13 -10.61 13.95 -9.61
C GLU A 13 -9.57 14.83 -10.33
N GLU A 14 -8.40 15.01 -9.72
CA GLU A 14 -7.29 15.79 -10.31
C GLU A 14 -6.75 15.09 -11.57
N LEU A 15 -6.50 13.79 -11.51
CA LEU A 15 -6.03 13.01 -12.65
C LEU A 15 -7.07 12.97 -13.80
N ALA A 16 -8.36 12.94 -13.48
CA ALA A 16 -9.43 12.97 -14.46
C ALA A 16 -9.49 14.28 -15.28
N LYS A 17 -8.95 15.37 -14.75
CA LYS A 17 -8.79 16.64 -15.48
C LYS A 17 -7.57 16.62 -16.41
N MET A 18 -6.60 15.75 -16.16
CA MET A 18 -5.33 15.68 -16.90
C MET A 18 -5.30 14.56 -17.93
N PHE A 19 -5.88 13.40 -17.62
CA PHE A 19 -5.81 12.19 -18.44
C PHE A 19 -7.16 11.79 -19.02
N GLY A 20 -7.15 11.15 -20.20
CA GLY A 20 -8.36 10.59 -20.82
C GLY A 20 -8.87 9.35 -20.08
N ALA A 21 -7.97 8.59 -19.47
CA ALA A 21 -8.28 7.39 -18.72
C ALA A 21 -7.70 7.45 -17.29
N ILE A 22 -8.39 6.81 -16.35
CA ILE A 22 -7.98 6.64 -14.95
C ILE A 22 -8.05 5.16 -14.59
N LEU A 23 -7.00 4.62 -13.99
CA LEU A 23 -6.96 3.26 -13.47
C LEU A 23 -6.72 3.26 -11.97
N VAL A 24 -7.66 2.70 -11.23
CA VAL A 24 -7.52 2.44 -9.79
C VAL A 24 -7.18 0.97 -9.58
N ALA A 25 -5.93 0.71 -9.20
CA ALA A 25 -5.43 -0.62 -8.86
C ALA A 25 -5.35 -0.81 -7.34
N GLY A 26 -5.17 -2.04 -6.89
CA GLY A 26 -4.97 -2.35 -5.47
C GLY A 26 -5.54 -3.71 -5.07
N PRO A 27 -5.30 -4.16 -3.84
CA PRO A 27 -5.77 -5.46 -3.35
C PRO A 27 -7.28 -5.65 -3.49
N ARG A 28 -7.73 -6.89 -3.39
CA ARG A 28 -9.17 -7.20 -3.32
C ARG A 28 -9.80 -6.58 -2.07
N GLN A 29 -11.09 -6.27 -2.15
CA GLN A 29 -11.92 -5.82 -1.02
C GLN A 29 -11.48 -4.50 -0.35
N VAL A 30 -10.61 -3.70 -0.99
CA VAL A 30 -10.21 -2.36 -0.50
C VAL A 30 -11.17 -1.24 -0.90
N GLY A 31 -12.28 -1.55 -1.58
CA GLY A 31 -13.33 -0.60 -1.92
C GLY A 31 -13.14 0.16 -3.24
N LYS A 32 -12.33 -0.35 -4.19
CA LYS A 32 -12.11 0.27 -5.52
C LYS A 32 -13.42 0.54 -6.28
N THR A 33 -14.22 -0.51 -6.45
CA THR A 33 -15.52 -0.44 -7.16
C THR A 33 -16.46 0.53 -6.46
N THR A 34 -16.62 0.42 -5.14
CA THR A 34 -17.50 1.29 -4.36
C THR A 34 -17.11 2.77 -4.50
N MET A 35 -15.81 3.09 -4.42
CA MET A 35 -15.30 4.44 -4.62
C MET A 35 -15.61 4.95 -6.04
N LEU A 36 -15.25 4.18 -7.07
CA LEU A 36 -15.45 4.60 -8.45
C LEU A 36 -16.92 4.70 -8.85
N GLN A 37 -17.79 3.79 -8.42
CA GLN A 37 -19.24 3.88 -8.67
C GLN A 37 -19.82 5.20 -8.15
N ARG A 38 -19.40 5.66 -6.97
CA ARG A 38 -19.84 6.96 -6.43
C ARG A 38 -19.29 8.14 -7.23
N MET A 39 -18.02 8.06 -7.64
CA MET A 39 -17.37 9.14 -8.41
C MET A 39 -17.85 9.24 -9.84
N THR A 40 -18.38 8.14 -10.38
CA THR A 40 -18.84 8.04 -11.78
C THR A 40 -20.36 7.91 -11.87
N GLU A 41 -21.09 8.48 -10.93
CA GLU A 41 -22.55 8.53 -10.98
C GLU A 41 -23.01 9.19 -12.28
N GLY A 42 -23.90 8.51 -13.01
CA GLY A 42 -24.37 8.95 -14.33
C GLY A 42 -23.49 8.51 -15.51
N PHE A 43 -22.38 7.80 -15.29
CA PHE A 43 -21.59 7.19 -16.37
C PHE A 43 -22.18 5.84 -16.77
N ASN A 44 -21.83 5.36 -17.95
CA ASN A 44 -22.06 3.97 -18.29
C ASN A 44 -21.18 3.07 -17.37
N TYR A 45 -21.80 2.04 -16.79
CA TYR A 45 -21.10 1.09 -15.93
C TYR A 45 -21.09 -0.28 -16.56
N VAL A 46 -19.92 -0.91 -16.63
CA VAL A 46 -19.71 -2.22 -17.21
C VAL A 46 -18.81 -3.04 -16.30
N THR A 47 -19.26 -4.23 -15.92
CA THR A 47 -18.40 -5.20 -15.22
C THR A 47 -18.00 -6.37 -16.13
N LEU A 48 -16.72 -6.64 -16.21
CA LEU A 48 -16.19 -7.80 -16.95
C LEU A 48 -16.22 -9.10 -16.12
N ASP A 49 -16.87 -9.06 -14.94
CA ASP A 49 -17.28 -10.28 -14.23
C ASP A 49 -18.40 -11.01 -14.96
N ASP A 50 -19.28 -10.27 -15.67
CA ASP A 50 -20.27 -10.85 -16.57
C ASP A 50 -19.59 -11.56 -17.74
N ILE A 51 -19.92 -12.84 -17.89
CA ILE A 51 -19.29 -13.72 -18.89
C ILE A 51 -19.63 -13.29 -20.31
N ILE A 52 -20.87 -12.85 -20.55
CA ILE A 52 -21.35 -12.44 -21.88
C ILE A 52 -20.70 -11.14 -22.30
N ILE A 53 -20.70 -10.15 -21.40
CA ILE A 53 -20.06 -8.84 -21.62
C ILE A 53 -18.56 -9.02 -21.86
N ARG A 54 -17.91 -9.86 -21.06
CA ARG A 54 -16.48 -10.17 -21.20
C ARG A 54 -16.16 -10.85 -22.54
N ALA A 55 -16.98 -11.79 -22.99
CA ALA A 55 -16.80 -12.42 -24.30
C ALA A 55 -16.88 -11.38 -25.42
N GLY A 56 -17.91 -10.53 -25.41
CA GLY A 56 -18.04 -9.42 -26.36
C GLY A 56 -16.85 -8.45 -26.32
N ALA A 57 -16.36 -8.09 -25.12
CA ALA A 57 -15.20 -7.21 -24.94
C ALA A 57 -13.91 -7.79 -25.54
N ARG A 58 -13.73 -9.11 -25.49
CA ARG A 58 -12.58 -9.81 -26.08
C ARG A 58 -12.70 -10.03 -27.57
N GLU A 59 -13.83 -10.56 -28.01
CA GLU A 59 -14.04 -10.99 -29.40
C GLU A 59 -14.39 -9.82 -30.33
N GLN A 60 -15.06 -8.79 -29.78
CA GLN A 60 -15.56 -7.64 -30.54
C GLN A 60 -15.10 -6.31 -29.93
N SER A 61 -13.87 -6.25 -29.45
CA SER A 61 -13.31 -5.05 -28.79
C SER A 61 -13.46 -3.77 -29.60
N GLY A 62 -13.39 -3.85 -30.94
CA GLY A 62 -13.55 -2.72 -31.86
C GLY A 62 -14.92 -2.06 -31.85
N THR A 63 -15.98 -2.76 -31.44
CA THR A 63 -17.36 -2.24 -31.36
C THR A 63 -17.86 -2.08 -29.94
N PHE A 64 -17.17 -2.62 -28.94
CA PHE A 64 -17.57 -2.64 -27.54
C PHE A 64 -17.99 -1.25 -27.02
N PHE A 65 -17.21 -0.21 -27.33
CA PHE A 65 -17.50 1.15 -26.90
C PHE A 65 -18.57 1.90 -27.74
N LYS A 66 -19.16 1.25 -28.76
CA LYS A 66 -20.37 1.75 -29.41
C LYS A 66 -21.60 1.46 -28.55
N ASP A 67 -21.60 0.27 -27.93
CA ASP A 67 -22.68 -0.16 -27.04
C ASP A 67 -22.50 0.37 -25.61
N ASN A 68 -21.25 0.68 -25.25
CA ASN A 68 -20.85 1.22 -23.94
C ASN A 68 -20.07 2.56 -24.13
N PRO A 69 -20.73 3.62 -24.63
CA PRO A 69 -20.02 4.86 -24.97
C PRO A 69 -19.44 5.57 -23.72
N PRO A 70 -18.29 6.27 -23.85
CA PRO A 70 -17.76 7.10 -22.79
C PRO A 70 -18.66 8.33 -22.53
N PRO A 71 -18.75 8.86 -21.28
CA PRO A 71 -17.93 8.44 -20.15
C PRO A 71 -18.37 7.08 -19.60
N VAL A 72 -17.41 6.21 -19.31
CA VAL A 72 -17.66 4.82 -18.89
C VAL A 72 -16.73 4.38 -17.76
N PHE A 73 -17.31 3.62 -16.83
CA PHE A 73 -16.56 2.89 -15.80
C PHE A 73 -16.54 1.40 -16.14
N VAL A 74 -15.34 0.86 -16.39
CA VAL A 74 -15.10 -0.57 -16.68
C VAL A 74 -14.46 -1.23 -15.47
N GLU A 75 -15.18 -2.14 -14.83
CA GLU A 75 -14.71 -2.93 -13.71
C GLU A 75 -14.02 -4.21 -14.18
N GLU A 76 -12.96 -4.63 -13.44
CA GLU A 76 -12.15 -5.82 -13.70
C GLU A 76 -11.52 -5.81 -15.11
N ILE A 77 -11.00 -4.65 -15.54
CA ILE A 77 -10.47 -4.40 -16.89
C ILE A 77 -9.40 -5.42 -17.33
N GLN A 78 -8.64 -6.02 -16.38
CA GLN A 78 -7.65 -7.06 -16.70
C GLN A 78 -8.22 -8.31 -17.36
N LYS A 79 -9.55 -8.51 -17.28
CA LYS A 79 -10.22 -9.66 -17.90
C LYS A 79 -10.43 -9.50 -19.40
N ALA A 80 -10.29 -8.29 -19.95
CA ALA A 80 -10.34 -8.03 -21.39
C ALA A 80 -9.26 -7.00 -21.79
N PRO A 81 -7.97 -7.39 -21.79
CA PRO A 81 -6.87 -6.49 -22.15
C PRO A 81 -6.95 -5.96 -23.58
N GLU A 82 -7.72 -6.61 -24.44
CA GLU A 82 -8.03 -6.20 -25.81
C GLU A 82 -8.72 -4.82 -25.89
N LEU A 83 -9.29 -4.35 -24.77
CA LEU A 83 -9.91 -3.02 -24.70
C LEU A 83 -8.88 -1.88 -24.61
N PHE A 84 -7.65 -2.10 -24.10
CA PHE A 84 -6.67 -1.03 -23.95
C PHE A 84 -6.30 -0.34 -25.27
N PRO A 85 -6.03 -1.04 -26.39
CA PRO A 85 -5.83 -0.39 -27.69
C PRO A 85 -7.03 0.40 -28.18
N GLN A 86 -8.26 -0.04 -27.90
CA GLN A 86 -9.49 0.67 -28.28
C GLN A 86 -9.65 1.96 -27.47
N ILE A 87 -9.39 1.91 -26.17
CA ILE A 87 -9.40 3.10 -25.29
C ILE A 87 -8.39 4.12 -25.78
N LYS A 88 -7.15 3.68 -26.12
CA LYS A 88 -6.14 4.55 -26.72
C LYS A 88 -6.66 5.26 -27.95
N MET A 89 -7.20 4.51 -28.91
CA MET A 89 -7.69 5.06 -30.17
C MET A 89 -8.83 6.09 -29.96
N LEU A 90 -9.71 5.83 -28.99
CA LEU A 90 -10.79 6.75 -28.65
C LEU A 90 -10.27 8.03 -28.01
N ILE A 91 -9.31 7.93 -27.08
CA ILE A 91 -8.67 9.10 -26.44
C ILE A 91 -7.92 9.94 -27.48
N ASP A 92 -7.17 9.30 -28.40
CA ASP A 92 -6.40 9.99 -29.43
C ASP A 92 -7.29 10.71 -30.46
N ARG A 93 -8.52 10.23 -30.66
CA ARG A 93 -9.49 10.86 -31.56
C ARG A 93 -10.24 12.03 -30.94
N ASP A 94 -10.66 11.90 -29.68
CA ASP A 94 -11.59 12.86 -29.04
C ASP A 94 -10.86 13.87 -28.12
N HIS A 95 -9.71 13.50 -27.57
CA HIS A 95 -8.88 14.29 -26.64
C HIS A 95 -9.57 14.75 -25.34
N ARG A 96 -10.85 14.40 -25.12
CA ARG A 96 -11.55 14.70 -23.85
C ARG A 96 -10.93 13.96 -22.69
N LYS A 97 -10.91 14.62 -21.52
CA LYS A 97 -10.36 14.08 -20.26
C LYS A 97 -11.46 13.40 -19.47
N GLY A 98 -11.05 12.48 -18.55
CA GLY A 98 -11.97 11.80 -17.64
C GLY A 98 -13.05 10.96 -18.33
N GLN A 99 -12.72 10.32 -19.47
CA GLN A 99 -13.70 9.55 -20.25
C GLN A 99 -13.76 8.07 -19.85
N PHE A 100 -12.66 7.53 -19.38
CA PHE A 100 -12.55 6.10 -19.06
C PHE A 100 -12.07 5.94 -17.62
N PHE A 101 -12.92 5.37 -16.77
CA PHE A 101 -12.54 4.95 -15.43
C PHE A 101 -12.45 3.43 -15.42
N MET A 102 -11.41 2.91 -14.81
CA MET A 102 -11.14 1.49 -14.79
C MET A 102 -10.68 1.07 -13.41
N CYS A 103 -11.01 -0.14 -13.01
CA CYS A 103 -10.38 -0.75 -11.84
C CYS A 103 -10.11 -2.25 -12.05
N GLY A 104 -9.23 -2.77 -11.21
CA GLY A 104 -8.92 -4.19 -11.16
C GLY A 104 -8.00 -4.55 -10.01
N SER A 105 -7.94 -5.84 -9.69
CA SER A 105 -7.15 -6.36 -8.58
C SER A 105 -5.78 -6.92 -9.01
N GLN A 106 -5.61 -7.27 -10.29
CA GLN A 106 -4.39 -7.88 -10.82
C GLN A 106 -3.49 -6.82 -11.48
N GLN A 107 -2.78 -6.06 -10.65
CA GLN A 107 -1.97 -4.92 -11.11
C GLN A 107 -0.94 -5.32 -12.18
N PHE A 108 -0.30 -6.47 -12.07
CA PHE A 108 0.72 -6.90 -13.04
C PHE A 108 0.16 -7.05 -14.46
N GLN A 109 -1.00 -7.71 -14.62
CA GLN A 109 -1.63 -7.88 -15.93
C GLN A 109 -2.11 -6.55 -16.52
N MET A 110 -2.69 -5.70 -15.65
CA MET A 110 -3.13 -4.36 -16.07
C MET A 110 -1.97 -3.50 -16.52
N MET A 111 -0.86 -3.47 -15.77
CA MET A 111 0.30 -2.64 -16.10
C MET A 111 0.98 -3.05 -17.41
N LYS A 112 0.95 -4.33 -17.79
CA LYS A 112 1.42 -4.76 -19.10
C LYS A 112 0.59 -4.13 -20.22
N GLY A 113 -0.73 -4.23 -20.18
CA GLY A 113 -1.62 -3.61 -21.19
C GLY A 113 -1.54 -2.08 -21.19
N VAL A 114 -1.42 -1.46 -20.01
CA VAL A 114 -1.25 -0.01 -19.86
C VAL A 114 0.06 0.47 -20.48
N SER A 115 1.19 -0.18 -20.19
CA SER A 115 2.49 0.24 -20.71
C SER A 115 2.57 0.12 -22.23
N GLU A 116 1.96 -0.90 -22.82
CA GLU A 116 1.93 -1.14 -24.24
C GLU A 116 1.00 -0.17 -25.00
N SER A 117 -0.13 0.23 -24.40
CA SER A 117 -1.19 0.94 -25.11
C SER A 117 -1.47 2.36 -24.60
N LEU A 118 -1.44 2.62 -23.30
CA LEU A 118 -1.97 3.86 -22.70
C LEU A 118 -0.89 4.76 -22.09
N SER A 119 0.40 4.53 -22.40
CA SER A 119 1.49 5.38 -21.91
C SER A 119 1.24 6.86 -22.20
N GLY A 120 1.31 7.73 -21.18
CA GLY A 120 1.05 9.17 -21.28
C GLY A 120 -0.43 9.59 -21.40
N ARG A 121 -1.38 8.62 -21.37
CA ARG A 121 -2.83 8.87 -21.53
C ARG A 121 -3.65 8.50 -20.31
N ILE A 122 -3.02 7.88 -19.33
CA ILE A 122 -3.68 7.28 -18.16
C ILE A 122 -3.11 7.81 -16.86
N GLY A 123 -3.99 8.18 -15.93
CA GLY A 123 -3.66 8.43 -14.54
C GLY A 123 -3.77 7.11 -13.74
N LEU A 124 -2.78 6.85 -12.90
CA LEU A 124 -2.71 5.63 -12.09
C LEU A 124 -2.88 5.98 -10.61
N VAL A 125 -3.73 5.25 -9.92
CA VAL A 125 -3.95 5.35 -8.47
C VAL A 125 -3.88 3.97 -7.85
N THR A 126 -3.08 3.83 -6.80
CA THR A 126 -3.03 2.61 -5.98
C THR A 126 -3.87 2.82 -4.73
N LEU A 127 -4.96 2.07 -4.60
CA LEU A 127 -5.84 2.10 -3.45
C LEU A 127 -5.53 0.93 -2.52
N LEU A 128 -5.19 1.24 -1.27
CA LEU A 128 -5.01 0.26 -0.18
C LEU A 128 -6.24 0.23 0.74
N GLY A 129 -6.19 -0.56 1.81
CA GLY A 129 -7.18 -0.48 2.89
C GLY A 129 -7.25 0.92 3.50
N PHE A 130 -8.21 1.16 4.38
CA PHE A 130 -8.36 2.49 5.01
C PHE A 130 -7.09 2.90 5.76
N SER A 131 -6.70 4.16 5.59
CA SER A 131 -5.75 4.79 6.49
C SER A 131 -6.41 5.16 7.82
N LEU A 132 -5.59 5.38 8.85
CA LEU A 132 -6.07 5.87 10.14
C LEU A 132 -6.85 7.18 9.97
N ARG A 133 -6.36 8.10 9.12
CA ARG A 133 -7.05 9.37 8.81
C ARG A 133 -8.43 9.16 8.18
N GLU A 134 -8.55 8.27 7.20
CA GLU A 134 -9.84 7.97 6.57
C GLU A 134 -10.84 7.44 7.59
N ARG A 135 -10.41 6.55 8.49
CA ARG A 135 -11.26 5.99 9.55
C ARG A 135 -11.80 7.04 10.52
N TYR A 136 -11.02 8.08 10.79
CA TYR A 136 -11.41 9.20 11.67
C TYR A 136 -11.96 10.41 10.90
N GLY A 137 -12.19 10.30 9.58
CA GLY A 137 -12.74 11.39 8.76
C GLY A 137 -11.82 12.61 8.64
N ILE A 138 -10.52 12.41 8.76
CA ILE A 138 -9.50 13.48 8.72
C ILE A 138 -8.99 13.61 7.28
N ALA A 139 -8.92 14.84 6.76
CA ALA A 139 -8.40 15.11 5.42
C ALA A 139 -6.91 14.72 5.27
N CYS A 140 -6.52 14.30 4.05
CA CYS A 140 -5.14 14.09 3.65
C CYS A 140 -4.68 15.22 2.73
N GLU A 141 -4.24 16.32 3.31
CA GLU A 141 -3.77 17.48 2.54
C GLU A 141 -2.35 17.24 1.99
N LEU A 142 -1.49 16.67 2.83
CA LEU A 142 -0.08 16.39 2.53
C LEU A 142 0.27 14.91 2.83
N PRO A 143 1.17 14.29 2.05
CA PRO A 143 1.80 13.04 2.45
C PRO A 143 2.61 13.25 3.72
N PHE A 144 2.86 12.18 4.45
CA PHE A 144 3.62 12.29 5.71
C PHE A 144 5.07 12.71 5.45
N LEU A 145 5.49 13.79 6.14
CA LEU A 145 6.88 14.24 6.21
C LEU A 145 7.11 14.91 7.58
N PRO A 146 8.19 14.63 8.34
CA PRO A 146 8.36 15.17 9.69
C PRO A 146 8.85 16.62 9.69
N THR A 147 8.08 17.54 9.07
CA THR A 147 8.38 18.97 8.95
C THR A 147 7.39 19.83 9.75
N GLU A 148 7.80 21.07 10.07
CA GLU A 148 6.93 22.04 10.74
C GLU A 148 5.66 22.34 9.95
N GLU A 149 5.76 22.41 8.62
CA GLU A 149 4.63 22.63 7.73
C GLU A 149 3.60 21.50 7.92
N TYR A 150 4.07 20.25 7.81
CA TYR A 150 3.22 19.09 8.02
C TYR A 150 2.55 19.08 9.39
N PHE A 151 3.32 19.29 10.46
CA PHE A 151 2.78 19.28 11.82
C PHE A 151 1.79 20.42 12.06
N THR A 152 2.01 21.59 11.44
CA THR A 152 1.10 22.73 11.54
C THR A 152 -0.25 22.43 10.90
N VAL A 153 -0.26 21.81 9.72
CA VAL A 153 -1.47 21.35 9.04
C VAL A 153 -2.17 20.28 9.88
N ARG A 154 -1.45 19.25 10.30
CA ARG A 154 -2.01 18.12 11.04
C ARG A 154 -2.58 18.48 12.40
N LYS A 155 -1.96 19.42 13.12
CA LYS A 155 -2.40 19.87 14.45
C LYS A 155 -3.83 20.41 14.47
N LYS A 156 -4.32 20.90 13.32
CA LYS A 156 -5.70 21.43 13.21
C LYS A 156 -6.77 20.32 13.20
N HIS A 157 -6.37 19.08 12.89
CA HIS A 157 -7.27 17.96 12.62
C HIS A 157 -6.74 16.66 13.23
N LEU A 158 -6.47 16.65 14.53
CA LEU A 158 -6.04 15.44 15.23
C LEU A 158 -7.25 14.66 15.74
N ALA A 159 -7.22 13.34 15.55
CA ALA A 159 -8.15 12.46 16.25
C ALA A 159 -7.61 12.05 17.61
N GLU A 160 -8.49 11.81 18.56
CA GLU A 160 -8.14 11.09 19.77
C GLU A 160 -8.04 9.60 19.44
N VAL A 161 -6.83 9.07 19.56
CA VAL A 161 -6.51 7.66 19.28
C VAL A 161 -5.89 7.08 20.55
N SER A 162 -6.58 6.19 21.20
CA SER A 162 -6.06 5.54 22.41
C SER A 162 -5.01 4.48 22.09
N TYR A 163 -4.23 4.10 23.08
CA TYR A 163 -3.29 2.99 22.99
C TYR A 163 -3.95 1.68 22.48
N ASP A 164 -5.13 1.38 23.01
CA ASP A 164 -5.85 0.17 22.63
C ASP A 164 -6.44 0.26 21.21
N ASP A 165 -6.85 1.46 20.75
CA ASP A 165 -7.32 1.68 19.38
C ASP A 165 -6.20 1.41 18.36
N VAL A 166 -4.97 1.80 18.67
CA VAL A 166 -3.80 1.49 17.83
C VAL A 166 -3.60 -0.01 17.71
N TRP A 167 -3.55 -0.72 18.84
CA TRP A 167 -3.33 -2.18 18.82
C TRP A 167 -4.50 -2.96 18.22
N ASN A 168 -5.73 -2.50 18.42
CA ASN A 168 -6.90 -3.04 17.74
C ASN A 168 -6.81 -2.81 16.22
N SER A 169 -6.34 -1.64 15.79
CA SER A 169 -6.13 -1.33 14.38
C SER A 169 -5.04 -2.21 13.77
N ILE A 170 -3.92 -2.39 14.48
CA ILE A 170 -2.82 -3.27 14.04
C ILE A 170 -3.30 -4.72 13.89
N HIS A 171 -4.04 -5.23 14.88
CA HIS A 171 -4.51 -6.61 14.89
C HIS A 171 -5.64 -6.86 13.90
N ARG A 172 -6.59 -5.93 13.79
CA ARG A 172 -7.78 -6.11 12.96
C ARG A 172 -7.55 -5.73 11.48
N GLY A 173 -6.51 -4.91 11.22
CA GLY A 173 -6.16 -4.47 9.87
C GLY A 173 -6.97 -3.27 9.39
N SER A 174 -6.88 -3.04 8.10
CA SER A 174 -7.37 -1.83 7.43
C SER A 174 -8.44 -2.10 6.35
N MET A 175 -8.93 -3.34 6.25
CA MET A 175 -9.95 -3.71 5.27
C MET A 175 -11.28 -3.01 5.57
N PRO A 176 -11.94 -2.37 4.57
CA PRO A 176 -13.17 -1.60 4.78
C PRO A 176 -14.24 -2.33 5.57
N GLU A 177 -14.59 -3.54 5.20
CA GLU A 177 -15.62 -4.36 5.89
C GLU A 177 -15.33 -4.52 7.38
N LEU A 178 -14.05 -4.74 7.75
CA LEU A 178 -13.64 -4.89 9.14
C LEU A 178 -13.60 -3.56 9.90
N CYS A 179 -13.39 -2.45 9.19
CA CYS A 179 -13.39 -1.11 9.79
C CYS A 179 -14.82 -0.60 10.02
N GLU A 180 -15.73 -0.84 9.06
CA GLU A 180 -17.12 -0.39 9.13
C GLU A 180 -18.00 -1.26 10.02
N ASN A 181 -17.67 -2.55 10.16
CA ASN A 181 -18.43 -3.50 10.96
C ASN A 181 -17.56 -4.13 12.07
N PRO A 182 -17.50 -3.51 13.27
CA PRO A 182 -16.72 -4.01 14.40
C PRO A 182 -17.10 -5.43 14.86
N ASN A 183 -18.34 -5.85 14.59
CA ASN A 183 -18.85 -7.18 14.97
C ASN A 183 -18.53 -8.26 13.95
N PHE A 184 -17.98 -7.91 12.79
CA PHE A 184 -17.58 -8.91 11.80
C PHE A 184 -16.42 -9.75 12.33
N ASP A 185 -16.56 -11.06 12.26
CA ASP A 185 -15.49 -11.97 12.70
C ASP A 185 -14.27 -11.87 11.78
N TRP A 186 -13.19 -11.34 12.32
CA TRP A 186 -11.99 -11.09 11.55
C TRP A 186 -11.27 -12.37 11.09
N GLN A 187 -11.37 -13.46 11.85
CA GLN A 187 -10.78 -14.74 11.45
C GLN A 187 -11.53 -15.34 10.27
N MET A 188 -12.87 -15.26 10.30
CA MET A 188 -13.69 -15.70 9.18
C MET A 188 -13.43 -14.83 7.94
N PHE A 189 -13.29 -13.51 8.12
CA PHE A 189 -13.00 -12.60 7.02
C PHE A 189 -11.66 -12.95 6.35
N TYR A 190 -10.55 -12.96 7.10
CA TYR A 190 -9.24 -13.25 6.51
C TYR A 190 -9.10 -14.69 6.05
N GLY A 191 -9.77 -15.64 6.68
CA GLY A 191 -9.84 -17.02 6.20
C GLY A 191 -10.46 -17.13 4.81
N ALA A 192 -11.58 -16.47 4.59
CA ALA A 192 -12.22 -16.38 3.28
C ALA A 192 -11.36 -15.59 2.28
N TYR A 193 -10.77 -14.45 2.72
CA TYR A 193 -9.90 -13.62 1.89
C TYR A 193 -8.70 -14.40 1.36
N VAL A 194 -7.94 -15.06 2.23
CA VAL A 194 -6.75 -15.85 1.84
C VAL A 194 -7.13 -16.96 0.88
N ARG A 195 -8.22 -17.69 1.17
CA ARG A 195 -8.68 -18.78 0.32
C ARG A 195 -9.07 -18.29 -1.08
N THR A 196 -9.87 -17.24 -1.15
CA THR A 196 -10.34 -16.69 -2.45
C THR A 196 -9.20 -16.01 -3.22
N TYR A 197 -8.27 -15.34 -2.54
CA TYR A 197 -7.07 -14.76 -3.15
C TYR A 197 -6.19 -15.84 -3.79
N ILE A 198 -5.90 -16.92 -3.05
CA ILE A 198 -5.08 -18.03 -3.56
C ILE A 198 -5.77 -18.72 -4.74
N GLU A 199 -7.08 -18.96 -4.64
CA GLU A 199 -7.82 -19.69 -5.66
C GLU A 199 -7.97 -18.90 -6.97
N ARG A 200 -8.06 -17.57 -6.93
CA ARG A 200 -8.28 -16.74 -8.11
C ARG A 200 -7.01 -16.07 -8.62
N ASP A 201 -6.38 -15.24 -7.80
CA ASP A 201 -5.33 -14.36 -8.30
C ASP A 201 -4.01 -15.11 -8.50
N VAL A 202 -3.71 -16.05 -7.62
CA VAL A 202 -2.46 -16.80 -7.68
C VAL A 202 -2.49 -17.86 -8.78
N ARG A 203 -3.61 -18.54 -8.98
CA ARG A 203 -3.77 -19.50 -10.09
C ARG A 203 -3.69 -18.82 -11.46
N ASP A 204 -4.29 -17.63 -11.59
CA ASP A 204 -4.33 -16.89 -12.84
C ASP A 204 -2.97 -16.26 -13.20
N LEU A 205 -2.16 -15.89 -12.20
CA LEU A 205 -0.87 -15.21 -12.38
C LEU A 205 0.32 -16.16 -12.54
N SER A 206 0.18 -17.36 -12.06
CA SER A 206 1.25 -18.33 -12.11
C SER A 206 0.68 -19.73 -12.27
N GLU A 207 1.37 -20.59 -12.97
CA GLU A 207 1.21 -22.04 -12.92
C GLU A 207 1.60 -22.56 -11.52
N VAL A 208 0.99 -21.99 -10.44
CA VAL A 208 1.23 -22.44 -9.06
C VAL A 208 0.50 -23.76 -8.91
N GLY A 209 1.20 -24.84 -9.20
CA GLY A 209 0.69 -26.18 -9.03
C GLY A 209 0.39 -26.58 -7.58
N ASP A 210 0.97 -25.86 -6.59
CA ASP A 210 0.86 -26.22 -5.17
C ASP A 210 0.36 -25.02 -4.33
N THR A 211 -0.95 -24.85 -4.27
CA THR A 211 -1.62 -23.80 -3.49
C THR A 211 -1.39 -23.95 -1.97
N VAL A 212 -1.15 -25.16 -1.49
CA VAL A 212 -0.86 -25.43 -0.06
C VAL A 212 0.51 -24.86 0.32
N LYS A 213 1.52 -25.09 -0.53
CA LYS A 213 2.85 -24.50 -0.31
C LYS A 213 2.83 -22.98 -0.47
N PHE A 214 2.02 -22.44 -1.39
CA PHE A 214 1.87 -21.00 -1.50
C PHE A 214 1.26 -20.38 -0.22
N ALA A 215 0.24 -21.02 0.37
CA ALA A 215 -0.32 -20.57 1.65
C ALA A 215 0.73 -20.57 2.77
N ARG A 216 1.58 -21.61 2.84
CA ARG A 216 2.70 -21.67 3.77
C ARG A 216 3.74 -20.58 3.49
N PHE A 217 3.99 -20.26 2.23
CA PHE A 217 4.87 -19.16 1.85
C PHE A 217 4.33 -17.80 2.31
N MET A 218 3.02 -17.54 2.15
CA MET A 218 2.40 -16.34 2.70
C MET A 218 2.58 -16.24 4.22
N THR A 219 2.45 -17.37 4.94
CA THR A 219 2.68 -17.41 6.38
C THR A 219 4.15 -17.12 6.74
N ALA A 220 5.10 -17.69 6.00
CA ALA A 220 6.53 -17.43 6.20
C ALA A 220 6.88 -15.95 5.90
N ALA A 221 6.30 -15.38 4.85
CA ALA A 221 6.44 -13.95 4.53
C ALA A 221 5.83 -13.06 5.63
N ALA A 222 4.65 -13.40 6.17
CA ALA A 222 4.02 -12.66 7.27
C ALA A 222 4.86 -12.71 8.56
N ALA A 223 5.45 -13.86 8.87
CA ALA A 223 6.37 -14.02 10.00
C ALA A 223 7.68 -13.22 9.82
N SER A 224 8.00 -12.81 8.60
CA SER A 224 9.19 -12.01 8.27
C SER A 224 8.89 -10.52 8.09
N THR A 225 7.67 -10.05 8.43
CA THR A 225 7.36 -8.61 8.35
C THR A 225 8.29 -7.79 9.24
N GLY A 226 8.78 -6.65 8.76
CA GLY A 226 9.78 -5.82 9.44
C GLY A 226 11.22 -6.36 9.35
N GLN A 227 11.48 -7.44 8.61
CA GLN A 227 12.80 -8.07 8.51
C GLN A 227 13.39 -8.00 7.09
N LEU A 228 14.71 -8.13 7.01
CA LEU A 228 15.39 -8.32 5.71
C LEU A 228 14.89 -9.60 5.03
N VAL A 229 14.60 -9.52 3.74
CA VAL A 229 14.15 -10.66 2.96
C VAL A 229 15.22 -11.75 2.91
N ASN A 230 14.88 -12.95 3.37
CA ASN A 230 15.73 -14.13 3.25
C ASN A 230 15.01 -15.22 2.43
N LEU A 231 15.07 -15.08 1.10
CA LEU A 231 14.40 -16.00 0.17
C LEU A 231 14.86 -17.44 0.34
N ALA A 232 16.15 -17.68 0.63
CA ALA A 232 16.68 -19.02 0.82
C ALA A 232 16.08 -19.70 2.07
N SER A 233 15.90 -18.96 3.16
CA SER A 233 15.21 -19.48 4.35
C SER A 233 13.73 -19.75 4.07
N MET A 234 13.02 -18.79 3.49
CA MET A 234 11.60 -18.95 3.16
C MET A 234 11.37 -20.14 2.22
N ALA A 235 12.22 -20.32 1.21
CA ALA A 235 12.13 -21.43 0.27
C ALA A 235 12.31 -22.79 0.97
N ARG A 236 13.32 -22.89 1.85
CA ARG A 236 13.60 -24.10 2.63
C ARG A 236 12.46 -24.45 3.57
N ASP A 237 11.93 -23.46 4.30
CA ASP A 237 10.88 -23.65 5.30
C ASP A 237 9.56 -24.13 4.67
N VAL A 238 9.32 -23.77 3.41
CA VAL A 238 8.13 -24.15 2.63
C VAL A 238 8.36 -25.40 1.77
N GLY A 239 9.61 -25.78 1.53
CA GLY A 239 9.96 -26.92 0.68
C GLY A 239 9.78 -26.64 -0.80
N VAL A 240 10.27 -25.46 -1.27
CA VAL A 240 10.29 -25.04 -2.67
C VAL A 240 11.68 -24.56 -3.09
N SER A 241 11.91 -24.40 -4.40
CA SER A 241 13.14 -23.78 -4.89
C SER A 241 13.18 -22.28 -4.63
N GLN A 242 14.39 -21.71 -4.48
CA GLN A 242 14.55 -20.27 -4.32
C GLN A 242 13.95 -19.45 -5.49
N PRO A 243 14.10 -19.82 -6.77
CA PRO A 243 13.40 -19.15 -7.87
C PRO A 243 11.87 -19.19 -7.76
N THR A 244 11.31 -20.27 -7.21
CA THR A 244 9.87 -20.36 -6.94
C THR A 244 9.46 -19.37 -5.85
N ALA A 245 10.21 -19.29 -4.74
CA ALA A 245 9.95 -18.34 -3.65
C ALA A 245 10.08 -16.89 -4.15
N GLU A 246 11.06 -16.58 -5.00
CA GLU A 246 11.23 -15.24 -5.60
C GLU A 246 10.03 -14.86 -6.47
N ARG A 247 9.57 -15.77 -7.34
CA ARG A 247 8.35 -15.56 -8.13
C ARG A 247 7.12 -15.34 -7.25
N TRP A 248 6.98 -16.11 -6.19
CA TRP A 248 5.85 -15.98 -5.26
C TRP A 248 5.90 -14.65 -4.47
N LEU A 249 7.09 -14.22 -4.06
CA LEU A 249 7.25 -12.90 -3.45
C LEU A 249 6.87 -11.78 -4.43
N SER A 250 7.29 -11.89 -5.69
CA SER A 250 6.92 -10.94 -6.75
C SER A 250 5.40 -10.85 -6.95
N ILE A 251 4.67 -11.96 -6.82
CA ILE A 251 3.20 -11.96 -6.86
C ILE A 251 2.62 -11.18 -5.66
N LEU A 252 3.11 -11.41 -4.45
CA LEU A 252 2.65 -10.69 -3.25
C LEU A 252 2.90 -9.19 -3.36
N VAL A 253 4.05 -8.79 -3.90
CA VAL A 253 4.40 -7.38 -4.16
C VAL A 253 3.47 -6.77 -5.22
N ALA A 254 3.33 -7.45 -6.37
CA ALA A 254 2.49 -6.98 -7.46
C ALA A 254 0.99 -6.90 -7.11
N SER A 255 0.55 -7.65 -6.09
CA SER A 255 -0.82 -7.60 -5.56
C SER A 255 -0.98 -6.58 -4.42
N ASN A 256 0.05 -5.81 -4.08
CA ASN A 256 0.06 -4.89 -2.93
C ASN A 256 -0.31 -5.56 -1.58
N ILE A 257 0.02 -6.84 -1.42
CA ILE A 257 -0.04 -7.54 -0.12
C ILE A 257 1.20 -7.19 0.70
N VAL A 258 2.35 -7.11 0.02
CA VAL A 258 3.66 -6.86 0.60
C VAL A 258 4.31 -5.65 -0.07
N TYR A 259 4.99 -4.85 0.72
CA TYR A 259 5.90 -3.79 0.27
C TYR A 259 7.34 -4.17 0.57
N LEU A 260 8.24 -3.91 -0.36
CA LEU A 260 9.68 -4.11 -0.19
C LEU A 260 10.36 -2.75 -0.01
N LEU A 261 10.67 -2.42 1.24
CA LEU A 261 11.41 -1.21 1.56
C LEU A 261 12.89 -1.41 1.24
N ARG A 262 13.42 -0.59 0.32
CA ARG A 262 14.81 -0.69 -0.15
C ARG A 262 15.77 0.02 0.81
N PRO A 263 17.02 -0.44 0.92
CA PRO A 263 18.03 0.27 1.68
C PRO A 263 18.47 1.55 0.96
N TYR A 264 18.71 2.61 1.73
CA TYR A 264 19.31 3.83 1.20
C TYR A 264 20.80 3.61 0.85
N SER A 265 21.23 4.20 -0.25
CA SER A 265 22.65 4.30 -0.62
C SER A 265 22.80 5.51 -1.54
N ASN A 266 23.87 6.28 -1.39
CA ASN A 266 24.19 7.38 -2.32
C ASN A 266 24.38 6.89 -3.77
N ASN A 267 24.74 5.63 -3.95
CA ASN A 267 24.84 5.00 -5.26
C ASN A 267 23.49 4.33 -5.61
N ILE A 268 22.79 4.88 -6.60
CA ILE A 268 21.48 4.41 -7.06
C ILE A 268 21.50 2.92 -7.45
N THR A 269 22.56 2.47 -8.13
CA THR A 269 22.72 1.06 -8.51
C THR A 269 22.78 0.16 -7.26
N LYS A 270 23.47 0.61 -6.20
CA LYS A 270 23.55 -0.15 -4.95
C LYS A 270 22.23 -0.18 -4.19
N ARG A 271 21.34 0.83 -4.33
CA ARG A 271 19.97 0.80 -3.78
C ARG A 271 19.16 -0.35 -4.37
N ALA A 272 19.31 -0.61 -5.66
CA ALA A 272 18.56 -1.64 -6.36
C ALA A 272 19.01 -3.09 -6.06
N ILE A 273 20.28 -3.27 -5.68
CA ILE A 273 20.90 -4.62 -5.56
C ILE A 273 20.85 -5.14 -4.11
N LYS A 274 20.82 -4.26 -3.10
CA LYS A 274 20.84 -4.68 -1.70
C LYS A 274 19.51 -5.27 -1.25
N THR A 275 19.56 -6.19 -0.29
CA THR A 275 18.40 -6.88 0.28
C THR A 275 17.41 -5.91 0.91
N PRO A 276 16.15 -5.89 0.49
CA PRO A 276 15.12 -5.04 1.09
C PRO A 276 14.57 -5.63 2.41
N LYS A 277 13.90 -4.79 3.19
CA LYS A 277 12.99 -5.24 4.27
C LYS A 277 11.59 -5.52 3.68
N LEU A 278 10.90 -6.51 4.26
CA LEU A 278 9.56 -6.90 3.86
C LEU A 278 8.53 -6.36 4.86
N TYR A 279 7.47 -5.73 4.36
CA TYR A 279 6.34 -5.27 5.17
C TYR A 279 5.01 -5.71 4.58
N PHE A 280 4.15 -6.30 5.39
CA PHE A 280 2.75 -6.49 5.03
C PHE A 280 2.03 -5.14 5.09
N LEU A 281 1.32 -4.78 4.01
CA LEU A 281 0.57 -3.51 3.92
C LEU A 281 -0.74 -3.55 4.70
N ASP A 282 -1.24 -4.74 5.01
CA ASP A 282 -2.34 -4.95 5.94
C ASP A 282 -1.86 -5.81 7.12
N THR A 283 -1.73 -5.19 8.29
CA THR A 283 -1.24 -5.87 9.49
C THR A 283 -2.23 -6.90 10.04
N GLY A 284 -3.53 -6.75 9.77
CA GLY A 284 -4.55 -7.72 10.17
C GLY A 284 -4.41 -9.03 9.39
N LEU A 285 -4.10 -8.96 8.09
CA LEU A 285 -3.79 -10.13 7.29
C LEU A 285 -2.53 -10.84 7.83
N ALA A 286 -1.49 -10.07 8.17
CA ALA A 286 -0.28 -10.63 8.78
C ALA A 286 -0.58 -11.29 10.14
N ALA A 287 -1.40 -10.66 10.99
CA ALA A 287 -1.83 -11.21 12.28
C ALA A 287 -2.61 -12.51 12.13
N TYR A 288 -3.50 -12.59 11.14
CA TYR A 288 -4.24 -13.81 10.81
C TYR A 288 -3.30 -14.94 10.38
N LEU A 289 -2.39 -14.68 9.44
CA LEU A 289 -1.45 -15.67 8.91
C LEU A 289 -0.49 -16.19 9.97
N THR A 290 -0.09 -15.34 10.92
CA THR A 290 0.82 -15.67 12.03
C THR A 290 0.09 -16.08 13.32
N ARG A 291 -1.25 -16.19 13.27
CA ARG A 291 -2.11 -16.69 14.34
C ARG A 291 -2.07 -15.89 15.63
N TRP A 292 -1.95 -14.58 15.56
CA TRP A 292 -2.15 -13.71 16.71
C TRP A 292 -3.64 -13.56 17.01
N THR A 293 -4.14 -14.21 18.04
CA THR A 293 -5.57 -14.39 18.29
C THR A 293 -6.29 -13.14 18.80
N SER A 294 -5.57 -12.17 19.34
CA SER A 294 -6.13 -10.90 19.80
C SER A 294 -5.08 -9.79 19.82
N ALA A 295 -5.52 -8.53 19.84
CA ALA A 295 -4.66 -7.37 20.00
C ALA A 295 -3.82 -7.43 21.29
N ASN A 296 -4.39 -7.94 22.38
CA ASN A 296 -3.70 -8.09 23.66
C ASN A 296 -2.56 -9.13 23.61
N VAL A 297 -2.77 -10.22 22.91
CA VAL A 297 -1.73 -11.25 22.71
C VAL A 297 -0.63 -10.71 21.80
N LEU A 298 -1.00 -10.02 20.73
CA LEU A 298 -0.06 -9.43 19.77
C LEU A 298 0.83 -8.37 20.43
N LYS A 299 0.24 -7.41 21.17
CA LYS A 299 0.99 -6.30 21.79
C LYS A 299 2.05 -6.75 22.80
N SER A 300 1.82 -7.91 23.42
CA SER A 300 2.75 -8.53 24.38
C SER A 300 3.67 -9.56 23.74
N GLY A 301 3.44 -9.92 22.49
CA GLY A 301 4.16 -10.96 21.78
C GLY A 301 5.53 -10.52 21.25
N ALA A 302 6.35 -11.50 20.86
CA ALA A 302 7.69 -11.27 20.33
C ALA A 302 7.71 -10.43 19.05
N MET A 303 6.62 -10.48 18.24
CA MET A 303 6.51 -9.73 16.99
C MET A 303 5.89 -8.33 17.16
N ALA A 304 5.55 -7.90 18.37
CA ALA A 304 4.85 -6.63 18.60
C ALA A 304 5.58 -5.41 18.00
N GLY A 305 6.92 -5.37 18.09
CA GLY A 305 7.74 -4.31 17.47
C GLY A 305 7.61 -4.30 15.95
N ALA A 306 7.78 -5.45 15.30
CA ALA A 306 7.67 -5.59 13.85
C ALA A 306 6.25 -5.26 13.32
N PHE A 307 5.20 -5.60 14.07
CA PHE A 307 3.84 -5.24 13.71
C PHE A 307 3.56 -3.73 13.86
N PHE A 308 4.07 -3.11 14.92
CA PHE A 308 3.97 -1.67 15.10
C PHE A 308 4.70 -0.92 13.98
N GLU A 309 5.94 -1.32 13.67
CA GLU A 309 6.72 -0.78 12.56
C GLU A 309 6.00 -0.95 11.21
N SER A 310 5.48 -2.16 10.93
CA SER A 310 4.71 -2.44 9.71
C SER A 310 3.46 -1.58 9.59
N PHE A 311 2.76 -1.33 10.69
CA PHE A 311 1.59 -0.47 10.73
C PHE A 311 1.97 0.98 10.39
N VAL A 312 2.99 1.53 11.05
CA VAL A 312 3.46 2.90 10.81
C VAL A 312 3.90 3.09 9.35
N ILE A 313 4.71 2.15 8.83
CA ILE A 313 5.16 2.20 7.43
C ILE A 313 3.98 2.10 6.46
N SER A 314 3.01 1.23 6.74
CA SER A 314 1.78 1.12 5.92
C SER A 314 0.99 2.44 5.91
N GLU A 315 0.81 3.10 7.06
CA GLU A 315 0.12 4.39 7.14
C GLU A 315 0.86 5.50 6.36
N ILE A 316 2.19 5.53 6.45
CA ILE A 316 3.01 6.46 5.67
C ILE A 316 2.84 6.18 4.17
N ILE A 317 2.97 4.92 3.71
CA ILE A 317 2.79 4.54 2.30
C ILE A 317 1.39 4.95 1.81
N LYS A 318 0.33 4.69 2.59
CA LYS A 318 -1.04 5.10 2.24
C LYS A 318 -1.13 6.61 2.02
N SER A 319 -0.42 7.43 2.82
CA SER A 319 -0.43 8.88 2.65
C SER A 319 0.14 9.33 1.31
N TYR A 320 1.17 8.64 0.80
CA TYR A 320 1.77 8.88 -0.52
C TYR A 320 0.87 8.37 -1.65
N TYR A 321 0.38 7.13 -1.55
CA TYR A 321 -0.48 6.52 -2.57
C TYR A 321 -1.78 7.30 -2.76
N ASN A 322 -2.38 7.77 -1.66
CA ASN A 322 -3.58 8.60 -1.69
C ASN A 322 -3.35 9.96 -2.38
N LYS A 323 -2.10 10.42 -2.52
CA LYS A 323 -1.70 11.60 -3.29
C LYS A 323 -1.19 11.27 -4.70
N GLY A 324 -1.37 10.01 -5.16
CA GLY A 324 -0.97 9.57 -6.49
C GLY A 324 0.53 9.32 -6.66
N ILE A 325 1.31 9.32 -5.57
CA ILE A 325 2.75 9.02 -5.61
C ILE A 325 2.92 7.51 -5.52
N ILE A 326 3.04 6.85 -6.67
CA ILE A 326 3.08 5.38 -6.79
C ILE A 326 4.43 4.75 -6.43
N ASP A 327 5.51 5.52 -6.42
CA ASP A 327 6.85 5.11 -5.96
C ASP A 327 7.33 6.08 -4.88
N PRO A 328 6.85 5.92 -3.63
CA PRO A 328 7.22 6.81 -2.55
C PRO A 328 8.73 6.78 -2.29
N PRO A 329 9.39 7.92 -2.03
CA PRO A 329 10.83 8.01 -1.83
C PRO A 329 11.22 7.54 -0.41
N LEU A 330 10.90 6.28 -0.12
CA LEU A 330 11.04 5.63 1.18
C LEU A 330 12.17 4.61 1.15
N TYR A 331 13.03 4.65 2.16
CA TYR A 331 14.18 3.76 2.30
C TYR A 331 14.37 3.43 3.79
N PHE A 332 15.11 2.37 4.10
CA PHE A 332 15.75 2.21 5.41
C PHE A 332 17.25 2.42 5.29
N TYR A 333 17.93 2.67 6.40
CA TYR A 333 19.39 2.74 6.43
C TYR A 333 19.94 1.65 7.34
N ARG A 334 21.01 1.00 6.88
CA ARG A 334 21.78 0.08 7.70
C ARG A 334 23.23 0.10 7.26
N ASP A 335 24.13 0.32 8.19
CA ASP A 335 25.55 0.31 7.94
C ASP A 335 26.19 -1.09 8.20
N LYS A 336 27.52 -1.18 8.00
CA LYS A 336 28.29 -2.41 8.23
C LYS A 336 28.41 -2.77 9.72
N ASP A 337 28.24 -1.81 10.60
CA ASP A 337 28.33 -1.97 12.06
C ASP A 337 26.95 -2.26 12.66
N MET A 338 25.95 -2.56 11.80
CA MET A 338 24.58 -2.92 12.15
C MET A 338 23.76 -1.79 12.77
N ASN A 339 24.23 -0.54 12.69
CA ASN A 339 23.40 0.61 13.05
C ASN A 339 22.31 0.78 12.00
N GLU A 340 21.08 0.98 12.45
CA GLU A 340 19.90 1.00 11.60
C GLU A 340 19.05 2.25 11.87
N ILE A 341 18.43 2.79 10.81
CA ILE A 341 17.35 3.76 10.88
C ILE A 341 16.17 3.10 10.18
N ASP A 342 15.05 2.96 10.88
CA ASP A 342 13.88 2.19 10.42
C ASP A 342 13.33 2.72 9.09
N LEU A 343 13.23 4.05 8.95
CA LEU A 343 12.74 4.69 7.73
C LEU A 343 13.49 5.99 7.44
N LEU A 344 13.82 6.19 6.17
CA LEU A 344 14.28 7.46 5.60
C LEU A 344 13.27 7.90 4.54
N ILE A 345 12.85 9.15 4.60
CA ILE A 345 12.10 9.80 3.52
C ILE A 345 13.08 10.74 2.79
N GLU A 346 13.19 10.59 1.47
CA GLU A 346 14.04 11.45 0.63
C GLU A 346 13.19 12.50 -0.07
N GLU A 347 13.39 13.78 0.24
CA GLU A 347 12.71 14.85 -0.47
C GLU A 347 13.68 15.98 -0.81
N ASN A 348 13.76 16.35 -2.09
CA ASN A 348 14.60 17.43 -2.59
C ASN A 348 16.08 17.34 -2.12
N GLY A 349 16.64 16.11 -2.12
CA GLY A 349 18.01 15.83 -1.69
C GLY A 349 18.24 15.93 -0.17
N THR A 350 17.17 15.99 0.60
CA THR A 350 17.18 15.97 2.07
C THR A 350 16.62 14.63 2.56
N LEU A 351 17.30 14.03 3.54
CA LEU A 351 16.86 12.79 4.19
C LEU A 351 16.24 13.10 5.55
N TYR A 352 15.03 12.61 5.75
CA TYR A 352 14.27 12.74 6.99
C TYR A 352 14.25 11.39 7.70
N PRO A 353 15.04 11.22 8.78
CA PRO A 353 15.11 9.93 9.49
C PRO A 353 13.94 9.74 10.45
N LEU A 354 13.47 8.50 10.52
CA LEU A 354 12.37 8.09 11.38
C LEU A 354 12.71 6.78 12.10
N GLU A 355 12.37 6.72 13.37
CA GLU A 355 12.46 5.56 14.23
C GLU A 355 11.06 5.18 14.73
N MET A 356 10.77 3.90 14.91
CA MET A 356 9.47 3.42 15.33
C MET A 356 9.57 2.58 16.60
N LYS A 357 8.91 3.05 17.68
CA LYS A 357 8.93 2.37 18.98
C LYS A 357 7.54 2.13 19.51
N LYS A 358 7.23 0.87 19.84
CA LYS A 358 5.92 0.44 20.35
C LYS A 358 5.58 0.88 21.78
N HIS A 359 6.41 1.67 22.42
CA HIS A 359 6.24 2.14 23.80
C HIS A 359 5.92 3.65 23.86
N ALA A 360 5.52 4.10 25.04
CA ALA A 360 5.18 5.50 25.33
C ALA A 360 6.25 6.21 26.19
N ASP A 361 7.47 5.67 26.26
CA ASP A 361 8.59 6.22 27.01
C ASP A 361 9.78 6.49 26.06
N PRO A 362 9.72 7.61 25.28
CA PRO A 362 10.74 7.94 24.30
C PRO A 362 12.06 8.38 24.95
N GLN A 363 13.19 7.83 24.49
CA GLN A 363 14.51 8.14 24.98
C GLN A 363 15.36 8.80 23.88
N LYS A 364 16.22 9.79 24.26
CA LYS A 364 17.13 10.46 23.29
C LYS A 364 18.00 9.48 22.52
N LYS A 365 18.48 8.42 23.19
CA LYS A 365 19.34 7.38 22.60
C LYS A 365 18.67 6.61 21.45
N ASP A 366 17.34 6.55 21.42
CA ASP A 366 16.61 5.85 20.37
C ASP A 366 16.76 6.55 19.00
N MET A 367 17.23 7.81 18.99
CA MET A 367 17.50 8.59 17.77
C MET A 367 19.00 8.80 17.50
N ASP A 368 19.89 8.09 18.18
CA ASP A 368 21.35 8.28 18.01
C ASP A 368 21.82 7.85 16.62
N ALA A 369 21.16 6.89 16.00
CA ALA A 369 21.47 6.46 14.63
C ALA A 369 21.27 7.57 13.58
N PHE A 370 20.46 8.60 13.87
CA PHE A 370 20.24 9.73 12.93
C PHE A 370 21.53 10.51 12.67
N ASP A 371 22.44 10.62 13.65
CA ASP A 371 23.71 11.31 13.52
C ASP A 371 24.67 10.65 12.52
N LEU A 372 24.39 9.42 12.10
CA LEU A 372 25.15 8.74 11.05
C LEU A 372 24.95 9.41 9.69
N LEU A 373 23.80 10.00 9.44
CA LEU A 373 23.51 10.69 8.17
C LEU A 373 24.40 11.92 7.98
N ASP A 374 24.75 12.61 9.07
CA ASP A 374 25.64 13.79 9.05
C ASP A 374 27.07 13.44 8.60
N LYS A 375 27.44 12.15 8.68
CA LYS A 375 28.77 11.65 8.26
C LYS A 375 28.79 11.19 6.79
N ILE A 376 27.64 11.17 6.10
CA ILE A 376 27.57 10.70 4.71
C ILE A 376 27.82 11.88 3.76
N PRO A 377 28.89 11.87 2.95
CA PRO A 377 29.20 12.97 2.03
C PRO A 377 28.05 13.24 1.04
N GLY A 378 27.68 14.51 0.88
CA GLY A 378 26.65 14.94 -0.08
C GLY A 378 25.21 14.67 0.36
N VAL A 379 24.99 14.21 1.58
CA VAL A 379 23.65 14.07 2.19
C VAL A 379 23.35 15.28 3.05
N ARG A 380 22.16 15.83 2.89
CA ARG A 380 21.59 16.82 3.82
C ARG A 380 20.57 16.11 4.71
N ARG A 381 20.78 16.17 6.01
CA ARG A 381 19.81 15.67 6.99
C ARG A 381 18.77 16.74 7.29
N GLY A 382 17.50 16.37 7.19
CA GLY A 382 16.36 17.13 7.69
C GLY A 382 16.04 16.79 9.15
N PRO A 383 15.02 17.44 9.75
CA PRO A 383 14.51 17.04 11.05
C PRO A 383 14.03 15.58 11.01
N GLY A 384 14.37 14.85 12.06
CA GLY A 384 13.93 13.47 12.24
C GLY A 384 12.77 13.33 13.22
N GLY A 385 12.32 12.11 13.40
CA GLY A 385 11.28 11.83 14.38
C GLY A 385 11.26 10.39 14.88
N MET A 386 10.82 10.24 16.12
CA MET A 386 10.47 8.94 16.68
C MET A 386 8.95 8.83 16.77
N ILE A 387 8.38 7.94 15.97
CA ILE A 387 6.95 7.63 16.00
C ILE A 387 6.71 6.58 17.08
N CYS A 388 5.92 6.92 18.07
CA CYS A 388 5.65 6.05 19.20
C CYS A 388 4.27 6.31 19.83
N LEU A 389 3.97 5.62 20.91
CA LEU A 389 2.69 5.70 21.63
C LEU A 389 2.66 6.79 22.73
N TYR A 390 3.66 7.68 22.72
CA TYR A 390 3.60 8.90 23.53
C TYR A 390 2.58 9.88 22.93
N ASP A 391 1.83 10.59 23.77
CA ASP A 391 0.63 11.36 23.37
C ASP A 391 0.90 12.80 22.88
N ARG A 392 2.17 13.27 22.97
CA ARG A 392 2.50 14.67 22.67
C ARG A 392 3.58 14.80 21.61
N LEU A 393 3.39 15.74 20.69
CA LEU A 393 4.44 16.18 19.77
C LEU A 393 5.41 17.09 20.52
N VAL A 394 6.61 16.62 20.80
CA VAL A 394 7.64 17.35 21.55
C VAL A 394 9.00 17.21 20.89
N SER A 395 9.86 18.23 21.00
CA SER A 395 11.26 18.14 20.63
C SER A 395 12.00 17.33 21.69
N LEU A 396 12.84 16.37 21.27
CA LEU A 396 13.58 15.50 22.18
C LEU A 396 15.10 15.62 21.98
N LYS A 397 15.58 15.71 20.72
CA LYS A 397 17.02 15.80 20.39
C LYS A 397 17.22 16.82 19.25
N GLY A 398 17.60 18.07 19.59
CA GLY A 398 17.75 19.13 18.60
C GLY A 398 16.46 19.42 17.84
N SER A 399 16.48 19.26 16.52
CA SER A 399 15.30 19.38 15.65
C SER A 399 14.44 18.10 15.60
N ASP A 400 14.93 16.99 16.17
CA ASP A 400 14.23 15.71 16.12
C ASP A 400 13.12 15.65 17.16
N ARG A 401 12.00 15.08 16.79
CA ARG A 401 10.77 15.10 17.58
C ARG A 401 10.26 13.72 17.96
N VAL A 402 9.57 13.65 19.07
CA VAL A 402 8.62 12.56 19.34
C VAL A 402 7.32 12.87 18.62
N ILE A 403 6.87 11.94 17.79
CA ILE A 403 5.69 12.09 16.93
C ILE A 403 4.63 11.09 17.39
N PRO A 404 3.52 11.58 17.94
CA PRO A 404 2.38 10.72 18.29
C PRO A 404 1.77 10.04 17.05
N ILE A 405 1.25 8.84 17.23
CA ILE A 405 0.65 8.03 16.14
C ILE A 405 -0.50 8.74 15.41
N ASN A 406 -1.24 9.60 16.09
CA ASN A 406 -2.36 10.36 15.51
C ASN A 406 -1.93 11.49 14.56
N TYR A 407 -0.62 11.72 14.40
CA TYR A 407 -0.09 12.59 13.35
C TYR A 407 0.11 11.87 12.00
N LEU A 408 0.02 10.55 11.95
CA LEU A 408 0.13 9.76 10.71
C LEU A 408 -1.06 9.95 9.78
#